data_be203ab6d8844661a6428b8144e1c151
#
_entry.id   be203ab6d8844661a6428b8144e1c151
#
_cell.length_a   1.000
_cell.length_b   1.000
_cell.length_c   1.000
_cell.angle_alpha   90.00
_cell.angle_beta   90.00
_cell.angle_gamma   90.00
#
_symmetry.space_group_name_H-M   'P 1'
#
loop_
_entity.id
_entity.type
_entity.pdbx_description
1 polymer ?
#
loop_
_entity_poly.entity_id
_entity_poly.type
_entity_poly.pdbx_seq_one_letter_code
_entity_poly.pdbx_strand_id
1 'polypeptide(L)'
;PTPLPNNNSSISAVKLQSGRIAIAYNPTCTPNPVPGKAAWPGLRCPVAVALSEDGGLTFPIIRWMERGEGYMGDENKTNNKQYEYPYLMQGRDGMLHLAYAARTRQGIKYVRFSEQDVLGAKRETVGLYNPTAAQSR
;
A
#
# COMPACT_ATOMS: atom_id res chain seq x y z
N PRO A 1 3.82 -8.13 -15.84
CA PRO A 1 2.78 -8.05 -14.80
C PRO A 1 3.32 -8.62 -13.50
N THR A 2 2.95 -8.02 -12.35
CA THR A 2 3.25 -8.54 -11.02
C THR A 2 2.01 -9.24 -10.46
N PRO A 3 2.17 -10.16 -9.48
CA PRO A 3 1.03 -10.82 -8.84
C PRO A 3 0.31 -9.93 -7.81
N LEU A 4 0.75 -8.69 -7.61
CA LEU A 4 0.15 -7.80 -6.65
C LEU A 4 -1.26 -7.36 -7.10
N PRO A 5 -2.25 -7.36 -6.20
CA PRO A 5 -3.54 -6.80 -6.50
C PRO A 5 -3.40 -5.30 -6.78
N ASN A 6 -4.17 -4.78 -7.72
CA ASN A 6 -4.13 -3.38 -8.11
C ASN A 6 -5.54 -2.86 -8.37
N ASN A 7 -5.81 -1.67 -7.88
CA ASN A 7 -7.08 -0.97 -8.04
C ASN A 7 -7.01 0.15 -9.09
N ASN A 8 -6.05 0.07 -10.02
CA ASN A 8 -5.79 1.08 -11.04
C ASN A 8 -5.44 2.46 -10.44
N SER A 9 -4.79 2.46 -9.28
CA SER A 9 -4.29 3.66 -8.61
C SER A 9 -2.78 3.79 -8.79
N SER A 10 -2.25 4.97 -8.46
CA SER A 10 -0.83 5.25 -8.49
C SER A 10 -0.05 4.29 -7.60
N ILE A 11 1.11 3.90 -8.08
CA ILE A 11 2.11 3.13 -7.35
C ILE A 11 3.44 3.88 -7.37
N SER A 12 4.33 3.56 -6.45
CA SER A 12 5.71 4.03 -6.46
C SER A 12 6.64 2.87 -6.18
N ALA A 13 7.65 2.66 -7.01
CA ALA A 13 8.60 1.59 -6.85
C ALA A 13 10.04 2.14 -6.84
N VAL A 14 10.89 1.51 -6.03
CA VAL A 14 12.31 1.87 -5.91
C VAL A 14 13.16 0.62 -5.73
N LYS A 15 14.33 0.59 -6.38
CA LYS A 15 15.36 -0.40 -6.12
C LYS A 15 16.17 0.06 -4.91
N LEU A 16 16.22 -0.78 -3.88
CA LEU A 16 16.90 -0.51 -2.63
C LEU A 16 18.41 -0.77 -2.75
N GLN A 17 19.17 -0.20 -1.82
CA GLN A 17 20.62 -0.45 -1.70
C GLN A 17 20.93 -1.93 -1.43
N SER A 18 20.02 -2.67 -0.79
CA SER A 18 20.09 -4.12 -0.60
C SER A 18 19.95 -4.93 -1.90
N GLY A 19 19.53 -4.30 -2.99
CA GLY A 19 19.19 -4.95 -4.26
C GLY A 19 17.72 -5.34 -4.39
N ARG A 20 16.94 -5.34 -3.30
CA ARG A 20 15.50 -5.60 -3.34
C ARG A 20 14.75 -4.50 -4.07
N ILE A 21 13.57 -4.84 -4.57
CA ILE A 21 12.62 -3.86 -5.10
C ILE A 21 11.53 -3.66 -4.05
N ALA A 22 11.30 -2.40 -3.68
CA ALA A 22 10.18 -1.99 -2.84
C ALA A 22 9.10 -1.31 -3.69
N ILE A 23 7.84 -1.63 -3.44
CA ILE A 23 6.70 -1.00 -4.09
C ILE A 23 5.70 -0.53 -3.04
N ALA A 24 5.29 0.74 -3.12
CA ALA A 24 4.20 1.30 -2.35
C ALA A 24 2.94 1.34 -3.22
N TYR A 25 1.82 0.83 -2.73
CA TYR A 25 0.60 0.65 -3.50
C TYR A 25 -0.63 0.47 -2.59
N ASN A 26 -1.81 0.47 -3.20
CA ASN A 26 -3.04 0.07 -2.50
C ASN A 26 -3.33 -1.41 -2.82
N PRO A 27 -3.23 -2.34 -1.86
CA PRO A 27 -3.43 -3.77 -2.07
C PRO A 27 -4.92 -4.14 -2.17
N THR A 28 -5.61 -3.53 -3.12
CA THR A 28 -7.02 -3.76 -3.40
C THR A 28 -7.22 -4.00 -4.89
N CYS A 29 -8.25 -4.73 -5.25
CA CYS A 29 -8.64 -4.92 -6.65
C CYS A 29 -10.16 -5.10 -6.74
N THR A 30 -10.68 -4.96 -7.94
CA THR A 30 -12.08 -5.28 -8.21
C THR A 30 -12.27 -6.80 -8.17
N PRO A 31 -13.24 -7.31 -7.40
CA PRO A 31 -13.47 -8.76 -7.30
C PRO A 31 -13.84 -9.41 -8.64
N ASN A 32 -14.45 -8.67 -9.54
CA ASN A 32 -14.86 -9.16 -10.87
C ASN A 32 -14.36 -8.20 -11.96
N PRO A 33 -13.08 -8.24 -12.35
CA PRO A 33 -12.56 -7.38 -13.39
C PRO A 33 -13.20 -7.75 -14.75
N VAL A 34 -13.69 -6.74 -15.45
CA VAL A 34 -14.14 -6.91 -16.84
C VAL A 34 -12.93 -6.76 -17.76
N PRO A 35 -12.58 -7.76 -18.57
CA PRO A 35 -11.45 -7.67 -19.48
C PRO A 35 -11.54 -6.42 -20.36
N GLY A 36 -10.42 -5.70 -20.47
CA GLY A 36 -10.31 -4.49 -21.28
C GLY A 36 -10.95 -3.23 -20.69
N LYS A 37 -11.56 -3.32 -19.50
CA LYS A 37 -12.06 -2.14 -18.77
C LYS A 37 -11.21 -1.85 -17.55
N ALA A 38 -10.77 -0.60 -17.42
CA ALA A 38 -10.15 -0.14 -16.20
C ALA A 38 -11.18 -0.17 -15.07
N ALA A 39 -10.87 -0.92 -14.02
CA ALA A 39 -11.67 -0.90 -12.80
C ALA A 39 -11.12 0.20 -11.89
N TRP A 40 -11.98 1.10 -11.48
CA TRP A 40 -11.67 2.14 -10.51
C TRP A 40 -12.56 1.97 -9.28
N PRO A 41 -12.32 0.99 -8.43
CA PRO A 41 -12.96 0.99 -7.13
C PRO A 41 -12.50 2.24 -6.39
N GLY A 42 -13.43 3.03 -5.91
CA GLY A 42 -13.14 4.30 -5.26
C GLY A 42 -12.34 4.20 -3.95
N LEU A 43 -12.04 2.97 -3.50
CA LEU A 43 -11.39 2.72 -2.22
C LEU A 43 -9.87 2.57 -2.42
N ARG A 44 -9.10 3.50 -1.86
CA ARG A 44 -7.62 3.49 -1.86
C ARG A 44 -7.06 3.22 -0.47
N CYS A 45 -7.54 2.16 0.13
CA CYS A 45 -7.21 1.72 1.47
C CYS A 45 -7.15 0.18 1.46
N PRO A 46 -6.17 -0.40 2.13
CA PRO A 46 -5.04 0.20 2.83
C PRO A 46 -3.98 0.79 1.89
N VAL A 47 -2.89 1.34 2.45
CA VAL A 47 -1.63 1.57 1.76
C VAL A 47 -0.59 0.61 2.32
N ALA A 48 0.15 -0.03 1.45
CA ALA A 48 1.15 -1.05 1.80
C ALA A 48 2.48 -0.82 1.11
N VAL A 49 3.53 -1.38 1.69
CA VAL A 49 4.84 -1.53 1.06
C VAL A 49 5.13 -3.03 0.93
N ALA A 50 5.42 -3.46 -0.29
CA ALA A 50 5.82 -4.83 -0.60
C ALA A 50 7.29 -4.88 -1.04
N LEU A 51 7.99 -5.97 -0.69
CA LEU A 51 9.37 -6.22 -1.07
C LEU A 51 9.46 -7.44 -1.98
N SER A 52 10.30 -7.32 -3.00
CA SER A 52 10.70 -8.40 -3.91
C SER A 52 12.19 -8.65 -3.80
N GLU A 53 12.58 -9.91 -3.79
CA GLU A 53 13.97 -10.37 -3.79
C GLU A 53 14.41 -10.95 -5.15
N ASP A 54 13.49 -11.08 -6.09
CA ASP A 54 13.63 -11.77 -7.38
C ASP A 54 13.45 -10.84 -8.60
N GLY A 55 13.74 -9.57 -8.43
CA GLY A 55 13.63 -8.59 -9.50
C GLY A 55 12.20 -8.15 -9.85
N GLY A 56 11.25 -8.35 -8.94
CA GLY A 56 9.87 -7.93 -9.11
C GLY A 56 8.94 -9.03 -9.64
N LEU A 57 9.41 -10.27 -9.71
CA LEU A 57 8.59 -11.42 -10.13
C LEU A 57 7.59 -11.80 -9.04
N THR A 58 8.06 -11.84 -7.79
CA THR A 58 7.20 -12.07 -6.62
C THR A 58 7.41 -11.02 -5.55
N PHE A 59 6.42 -10.84 -4.68
CA PHE A 59 6.45 -9.92 -3.54
C PHE A 59 5.95 -10.63 -2.29
N PRO A 60 6.76 -11.53 -1.70
CA PRO A 60 6.34 -12.35 -0.57
C PRO A 60 6.25 -11.61 0.75
N ILE A 61 6.83 -10.41 0.83
CA ILE A 61 6.92 -9.61 2.05
C ILE A 61 6.08 -8.36 1.85
N ILE A 62 5.03 -8.20 2.65
CA ILE A 62 4.10 -7.08 2.56
C ILE A 62 3.84 -6.54 3.97
N ARG A 63 4.02 -5.24 4.14
CA ARG A 63 3.62 -4.51 5.34
C ARG A 63 2.55 -3.49 5.01
N TRP A 64 1.46 -3.55 5.74
CA TRP A 64 0.44 -2.51 5.70
C TRP A 64 0.89 -1.31 6.53
N MET A 65 1.03 -0.19 5.89
CA MET A 65 1.43 1.07 6.53
C MET A 65 0.25 1.77 7.17
N GLU A 66 -0.93 1.64 6.56
CA GLU A 66 -2.21 2.16 7.03
C GLU A 66 -3.33 1.21 6.66
N ARG A 67 -4.21 0.94 7.60
CA ARG A 67 -5.35 0.02 7.42
C ARG A 67 -6.70 0.73 7.28
N GLY A 68 -6.74 2.04 7.46
CA GLY A 68 -8.00 2.79 7.48
C GLY A 68 -8.77 2.69 8.79
N GLU A 69 -8.22 2.02 9.79
CA GLU A 69 -8.85 1.80 11.10
C GLU A 69 -8.22 2.73 12.15
N GLY A 70 -8.72 3.95 12.21
CA GLY A 70 -8.53 4.74 13.43
C GLY A 70 -7.13 5.29 13.72
N TYR A 71 -6.17 5.24 12.80
CA TYR A 71 -4.85 5.83 13.05
C TYR A 71 -4.88 7.35 13.25
N MET A 72 -5.91 8.00 12.77
CA MET A 72 -6.13 9.44 12.88
C MET A 72 -7.44 9.76 13.63
N GLY A 73 -7.95 8.84 14.44
CA GLY A 73 -9.20 8.99 15.15
C GLY A 73 -10.44 8.55 14.37
N ASP A 74 -11.59 8.78 14.93
CA ASP A 74 -12.86 8.30 14.37
C ASP A 74 -13.22 8.89 13.01
N GLU A 75 -12.73 10.10 12.70
CA GLU A 75 -12.87 10.69 11.38
C GLU A 75 -12.27 9.82 10.26
N ASN A 76 -11.24 9.07 10.57
CA ASN A 76 -10.57 8.20 9.60
C ASN A 76 -11.38 6.95 9.29
N LYS A 77 -12.20 6.48 10.23
CA LYS A 77 -13.06 5.31 10.03
C LYS A 77 -14.18 5.58 9.03
N THR A 78 -14.69 6.79 9.03
CA THR A 78 -15.87 7.17 8.22
C THR A 78 -15.51 7.93 6.94
N ASN A 79 -14.52 8.79 6.99
CA ASN A 79 -14.28 9.76 5.92
C ASN A 79 -12.98 9.57 5.13
N ASN A 80 -12.02 8.78 5.64
CA ASN A 80 -10.73 8.66 4.97
C ASN A 80 -10.37 7.20 4.63
N LYS A 81 -11.02 6.68 3.63
CA LYS A 81 -10.62 5.43 2.98
C LYS A 81 -9.82 5.70 1.71
N GLN A 82 -9.13 6.82 1.66
CA GLN A 82 -8.42 7.33 0.48
C GLN A 82 -7.00 7.72 0.86
N TYR A 83 -6.07 6.77 0.72
CA TYR A 83 -4.63 7.01 0.78
C TYR A 83 -4.10 7.00 -0.64
N GLU A 84 -3.87 8.19 -1.19
CA GLU A 84 -3.63 8.37 -2.60
C GLU A 84 -2.21 8.79 -2.89
N TYR A 85 -1.76 8.49 -4.12
CA TYR A 85 -0.50 8.96 -4.66
C TYR A 85 0.70 8.67 -3.76
N PRO A 86 0.94 7.39 -3.40
CA PRO A 86 2.11 7.06 -2.62
C PRO A 86 3.39 7.41 -3.39
N TYR A 87 4.34 8.03 -2.72
CA TYR A 87 5.67 8.27 -3.21
C TYR A 87 6.68 7.64 -2.25
N LEU A 88 7.47 6.71 -2.75
CA LEU A 88 8.46 5.95 -1.98
C LEU A 88 9.86 6.24 -2.51
N MET A 89 10.79 6.54 -1.60
CA MET A 89 12.20 6.68 -1.93
C MET A 89 13.06 6.08 -0.81
N GLN A 90 14.32 5.76 -1.13
CA GLN A 90 15.33 5.42 -0.13
C GLN A 90 16.34 6.56 -0.03
N GLY A 91 16.58 7.02 1.19
CA GLY A 91 17.60 8.01 1.49
C GLY A 91 19.02 7.43 1.42
N ARG A 92 20.02 8.31 1.43
CA ARG A 92 21.45 7.90 1.48
C ARG A 92 21.79 7.16 2.76
N ASP A 93 21.06 7.40 3.82
CA ASP A 93 21.15 6.72 5.12
C ASP A 93 20.52 5.32 5.13
N GLY A 94 20.01 4.85 3.98
CA GLY A 94 19.33 3.57 3.83
C GLY A 94 17.89 3.53 4.32
N MET A 95 17.39 4.62 4.91
CA MET A 95 16.01 4.69 5.38
C MET A 95 15.05 4.88 4.21
N LEU A 96 13.87 4.30 4.35
CA LEU A 96 12.76 4.46 3.44
C LEU A 96 11.87 5.64 3.86
N HIS A 97 11.45 6.40 2.90
CA HIS A 97 10.59 7.58 3.06
C HIS A 97 9.37 7.38 2.19
N LEU A 98 8.20 7.36 2.82
CA LEU A 98 6.92 7.21 2.16
C LEU A 98 6.04 8.43 2.45
N ALA A 99 5.59 9.09 1.40
CA ALA A 99 4.60 10.15 1.48
C ALA A 99 3.35 9.77 0.69
N TYR A 100 2.19 10.11 1.19
CA TYR A 100 0.91 9.88 0.52
C TYR A 100 -0.15 10.88 0.98
N ALA A 101 -1.11 11.17 0.10
CA ALA A 101 -2.26 11.97 0.46
C ALA A 101 -3.15 11.21 1.46
N ALA A 102 -3.64 11.93 2.45
CA ALA A 102 -4.50 11.42 3.50
C ALA A 102 -5.69 12.38 3.73
N ARG A 103 -6.70 11.94 4.50
CA ARG A 103 -7.89 12.74 4.82
C ARG A 103 -8.58 13.29 3.58
N THR A 104 -8.82 12.43 2.61
CA THR A 104 -9.48 12.87 1.36
C THR A 104 -8.75 14.06 0.71
N ARG A 105 -7.40 13.97 0.63
CA ARG A 105 -6.48 14.99 0.09
C ARG A 105 -6.38 16.29 0.90
N GLN A 106 -6.82 16.29 2.15
CA GLN A 106 -6.68 17.46 3.02
C GLN A 106 -5.31 17.56 3.69
N GLY A 107 -4.50 16.50 3.59
CA GLY A 107 -3.17 16.48 4.16
C GLY A 107 -2.24 15.48 3.46
N ILE A 108 -0.95 15.65 3.69
CA ILE A 108 0.10 14.70 3.31
C ILE A 108 0.57 14.01 4.59
N LYS A 109 0.56 12.69 4.58
CA LYS A 109 1.21 11.90 5.61
C LYS A 109 2.59 11.47 5.13
N TYR A 110 3.55 11.58 6.02
CA TYR A 110 4.92 11.15 5.80
C TYR A 110 5.32 10.13 6.87
N VAL A 111 5.95 9.04 6.43
CA VAL A 111 6.45 7.96 7.29
C VAL A 111 7.89 7.67 6.92
N ARG A 112 8.78 7.60 7.92
CA ARG A 112 10.17 7.16 7.79
C ARG A 112 10.32 5.82 8.50
N PHE A 113 10.89 4.83 7.84
CA PHE A 113 11.06 3.48 8.37
C PHE A 113 12.26 2.79 7.72
N SER A 114 12.72 1.70 8.31
CA SER A 114 13.81 0.91 7.75
C SER A 114 13.27 -0.23 6.88
N GLU A 115 14.13 -0.79 6.02
CA GLU A 115 13.83 -2.02 5.30
C GLU A 115 13.57 -3.18 6.28
N GLN A 116 14.25 -3.21 7.43
CA GLN A 116 14.05 -4.21 8.46
C GLN A 116 12.65 -4.15 9.09
N ASP A 117 12.07 -2.95 9.18
CA ASP A 117 10.69 -2.81 9.65
C ASP A 117 9.70 -3.50 8.71
N VAL A 118 9.98 -3.52 7.41
CA VAL A 118 9.15 -4.25 6.43
C VAL A 118 9.41 -5.75 6.51
N LEU A 119 10.67 -6.17 6.60
CA LEU A 119 11.08 -7.58 6.70
C LEU A 119 10.55 -8.24 7.98
N GLY A 120 10.53 -7.52 9.09
CA GLY A 120 10.04 -8.00 10.39
C GLY A 120 8.51 -8.01 10.52
N ALA A 121 7.79 -7.45 9.54
CA ALA A 121 6.34 -7.56 9.53
C ALA A 121 5.96 -9.03 9.39
N LYS A 122 5.12 -9.53 10.30
CA LYS A 122 4.47 -10.83 10.09
C LYS A 122 3.84 -10.79 8.70
N ARG A 123 4.06 -11.83 7.88
CA ARG A 123 3.42 -11.99 6.58
C ARG A 123 1.94 -11.65 6.72
N GLU A 124 1.60 -10.42 6.43
CA GLU A 124 0.20 -10.08 6.30
C GLU A 124 -0.23 -10.72 5.00
N THR A 125 -0.95 -11.81 5.14
CA THR A 125 -1.47 -12.58 4.01
C THR A 125 -2.08 -11.60 3.02
N VAL A 126 -1.73 -11.74 1.75
CA VAL A 126 -2.39 -11.08 0.63
C VAL A 126 -3.81 -11.61 0.56
N GLY A 127 -4.59 -11.28 1.58
CA GLY A 127 -6.04 -11.39 1.51
C GLY A 127 -6.52 -10.22 0.68
N LEU A 128 -7.24 -10.49 -0.37
CA LEU A 128 -8.04 -9.45 -1.02
C LEU A 128 -8.77 -8.69 0.08
N TYR A 129 -8.41 -7.43 0.28
CA TYR A 129 -9.16 -6.59 1.21
C TYR A 129 -10.59 -6.55 0.73
N ASN A 130 -11.47 -7.22 1.46
CA ASN A 130 -12.90 -7.18 1.20
C ASN A 130 -13.50 -6.08 2.06
N PRO A 131 -13.84 -4.92 1.48
CA PRO A 131 -14.39 -3.80 2.24
C PRO A 131 -15.73 -4.13 2.89
N THR A 132 -16.46 -5.14 2.42
CA THR A 132 -17.73 -5.58 3.01
C THR A 132 -17.53 -6.41 4.28
N ALA A 133 -16.42 -7.11 4.44
CA ALA A 133 -16.14 -7.89 5.65
C ALA A 133 -15.75 -7.00 6.85
N ALA A 134 -15.25 -5.79 6.61
CA ALA A 134 -14.90 -4.83 7.66
C ALA A 134 -16.10 -4.06 8.22
N GLN A 135 -17.26 -4.12 7.57
CA GLN A 135 -18.49 -3.46 8.03
C GLN A 135 -19.37 -4.35 8.90
N SER A 136 -19.01 -5.62 9.10
CA SER A 136 -19.78 -6.60 9.88
C SER A 136 -19.17 -6.90 11.26
N ARG A 137 -18.31 -6.02 11.77
CA ARG A 137 -17.82 -6.12 13.15
C ARG A 137 -18.05 -4.83 13.93
#